data_b5bd91d14b14339f12575b70e51aebdf
#
_entry.id   b5bd91d14b14339f12575b70e51aebdf
#
_cell.length_a   1.000
_cell.length_b   1.000
_cell.length_c   1.000
_cell.angle_alpha   90.00
_cell.angle_beta   90.00
_cell.angle_gamma   90.00
#
_symmetry.space_group_name_H-M   'P 1'
#
loop_
_entity.id
_entity.type
_entity.pdbx_description
1 polymer ?
#
loop_
_entity_poly.entity_id
_entity_poly.type
_entity_poly.pdbx_seq_one_letter_code
_entity_poly.pdbx_strand_id
1 'polypeptide(L)'
;MKCTILTLLSFLWCANLFAQAKPIQGFVVDRDSKQRLAKVYIYNATTDNGVYNNAKGEFSTQAKLGDTIFAGLQGYLMDTVVFKGQSAIVFQLKSIVIRLKEVSVYGKVPTPQEQYSKTLKEYKYALDKGSTKDLL
;
A
#
# COMPACT_ATOMS: atom_id res chain seq x y z
N MET A 1 50.61 -28.01 -26.30
CA MET A 1 50.06 -27.81 -24.93
C MET A 1 49.83 -26.32 -24.63
N LYS A 2 50.62 -25.35 -25.06
CA LYS A 2 50.36 -23.92 -24.75
C LYS A 2 49.17 -23.32 -25.50
N CYS A 3 48.87 -23.75 -26.73
CA CYS A 3 47.72 -23.27 -27.51
C CYS A 3 46.35 -23.78 -27.00
N THR A 4 46.30 -24.98 -26.43
CA THR A 4 45.06 -25.57 -25.90
C THR A 4 44.62 -24.88 -24.61
N ILE A 5 45.54 -24.41 -23.79
CA ILE A 5 45.25 -23.64 -22.56
C ILE A 5 44.71 -22.24 -22.93
N LEU A 6 45.25 -21.61 -23.97
CA LEU A 6 44.82 -20.28 -24.41
C LEU A 6 43.37 -20.30 -24.96
N THR A 7 43.00 -21.35 -25.68
CA THR A 7 41.64 -21.54 -26.24
C THR A 7 40.64 -21.84 -25.13
N LEU A 8 41.02 -22.60 -24.12
CA LEU A 8 40.16 -22.91 -22.96
C LEU A 8 39.89 -21.65 -22.13
N LEU A 9 40.91 -20.80 -21.95
CA LEU A 9 40.78 -19.53 -21.19
C LEU A 9 39.88 -18.53 -21.93
N SER A 10 39.94 -18.49 -23.27
CA SER A 10 39.05 -17.66 -24.12
C SER A 10 37.58 -18.08 -24.02
N PHE A 11 37.33 -19.38 -23.93
CA PHE A 11 35.95 -19.93 -23.82
C PHE A 11 35.31 -19.59 -22.47
N LEU A 12 36.10 -19.54 -21.41
CA LEU A 12 35.63 -19.18 -20.07
C LEU A 12 35.19 -17.68 -19.97
N TRP A 13 35.77 -16.80 -20.78
CA TRP A 13 35.44 -15.38 -20.78
C TRP A 13 34.14 -15.07 -21.52
N CYS A 14 33.75 -15.87 -22.51
CA CYS A 14 32.49 -15.73 -23.23
C CYS A 14 31.25 -16.10 -22.40
N ALA A 15 31.39 -16.90 -21.36
CA ALA A 15 30.25 -17.36 -20.52
C ALA A 15 29.62 -16.27 -19.66
N ASN A 16 30.31 -15.13 -19.43
CA ASN A 16 29.82 -14.04 -18.60
C ASN A 16 28.87 -13.04 -19.32
N LEU A 17 28.71 -13.17 -20.66
CA LEU A 17 27.90 -12.23 -21.44
C LEU A 17 26.38 -12.41 -21.29
N PHE A 18 25.90 -13.51 -20.72
CA PHE A 18 24.46 -13.81 -20.60
C PHE A 18 23.81 -13.29 -19.30
N ALA A 19 24.59 -12.72 -18.39
CA ALA A 19 24.08 -12.27 -17.08
C ALA A 19 23.72 -10.78 -17.03
N GLN A 20 23.56 -10.08 -18.15
CA GLN A 20 23.23 -8.67 -18.16
C GLN A 20 21.76 -8.45 -17.77
N ALA A 21 21.54 -7.61 -16.73
CA ALA A 21 20.22 -7.17 -16.36
C ALA A 21 19.60 -6.34 -17.51
N LYS A 22 18.43 -6.74 -17.97
CA LYS A 22 17.73 -6.06 -19.06
C LYS A 22 16.95 -4.86 -18.49
N PRO A 23 17.03 -3.67 -19.10
CA PRO A 23 16.15 -2.57 -18.73
C PRO A 23 14.72 -2.93 -19.12
N ILE A 24 13.82 -2.85 -18.14
CA ILE A 24 12.40 -3.14 -18.30
C ILE A 24 11.64 -1.86 -18.09
N GLN A 25 10.71 -1.59 -18.99
CA GLN A 25 9.77 -0.49 -18.87
C GLN A 25 8.41 -1.00 -18.43
N GLY A 26 7.65 -0.15 -17.76
CA GLY A 26 6.31 -0.48 -17.34
C GLY A 26 5.54 0.74 -16.89
N PHE A 27 4.31 0.49 -16.48
CA PHE A 27 3.47 1.53 -15.91
C PHE A 27 2.57 0.97 -14.81
N VAL A 28 2.11 1.86 -13.97
CA VAL A 28 1.26 1.53 -12.83
C VAL A 28 -0.11 2.19 -13.01
N VAL A 29 -1.17 1.40 -12.82
CA VAL A 29 -2.55 1.85 -12.91
C VAL A 29 -3.33 1.49 -11.65
N ASP A 30 -4.32 2.27 -11.35
CA ASP A 30 -5.37 1.91 -10.40
C ASP A 30 -6.23 0.79 -10.98
N ARG A 31 -6.48 -0.24 -10.19
CA ARG A 31 -7.21 -1.44 -10.63
C ARG A 31 -8.65 -1.13 -11.02
N ASP A 32 -9.30 -0.23 -10.30
CA ASP A 32 -10.72 0.07 -10.44
C ASP A 32 -10.96 1.19 -11.46
N SER A 33 -10.27 2.32 -11.34
CA SER A 33 -10.43 3.47 -12.24
C SER A 33 -9.64 3.39 -13.53
N LYS A 34 -8.66 2.47 -13.63
CA LYS A 34 -7.71 2.33 -14.76
C LYS A 34 -6.85 3.58 -15.02
N GLN A 35 -6.87 4.54 -14.11
CA GLN A 35 -6.05 5.74 -14.20
C GLN A 35 -4.59 5.43 -13.84
N ARG A 36 -3.66 6.14 -14.46
CA ARG A 36 -2.24 6.01 -14.16
C ARG A 36 -1.92 6.62 -12.80
N LEU A 37 -1.15 5.88 -12.01
CA LEU A 37 -0.72 6.30 -10.67
C LEU A 37 0.72 6.79 -10.72
N ALA A 38 0.96 7.98 -10.19
CA ALA A 38 2.28 8.56 -10.00
C ALA A 38 2.80 8.34 -8.57
N LYS A 39 4.10 8.56 -8.36
CA LYS A 39 4.79 8.43 -7.06
C LYS A 39 4.71 7.01 -6.47
N VAL A 40 4.56 6.00 -7.31
CA VAL A 40 4.62 4.60 -6.90
C VAL A 40 6.07 4.20 -6.77
N TYR A 41 6.42 3.52 -5.67
CA TYR A 41 7.73 2.95 -5.47
C TYR A 41 7.77 1.53 -6.03
N ILE A 42 8.65 1.30 -6.98
CA ILE A 42 8.89 0.00 -7.61
C ILE A 42 10.20 -0.55 -7.06
N TYR A 43 10.17 -1.73 -6.47
CA TYR A 43 11.29 -2.34 -5.77
C TYR A 43 11.53 -3.76 -6.29
N ASN A 44 12.79 -4.03 -6.67
CA ASN A 44 13.25 -5.37 -7.03
C ASN A 44 13.90 -6.02 -5.80
N ALA A 45 13.23 -7.02 -5.22
CA ALA A 45 13.70 -7.69 -4.02
C ALA A 45 14.97 -8.53 -4.22
N THR A 46 15.26 -8.95 -5.46
CA THR A 46 16.44 -9.77 -5.76
C THR A 46 17.71 -8.93 -5.83
N THR A 47 17.60 -7.71 -6.35
CA THR A 47 18.75 -6.80 -6.52
C THR A 47 18.84 -5.70 -5.48
N ASP A 48 17.84 -5.62 -4.59
CA ASP A 48 17.71 -4.57 -3.55
C ASP A 48 17.69 -3.15 -4.14
N ASN A 49 17.14 -3.00 -5.34
CA ASN A 49 17.05 -1.73 -6.03
C ASN A 49 15.61 -1.24 -6.16
N GLY A 50 15.39 0.03 -5.88
CA GLY A 50 14.08 0.66 -5.99
C GLY A 50 14.11 1.95 -6.78
N VAL A 51 13.05 2.23 -7.51
CA VAL A 51 12.84 3.45 -8.30
C VAL A 51 11.42 3.97 -8.11
N TYR A 52 11.25 5.29 -8.18
CA TYR A 52 9.93 5.89 -8.29
C TYR A 52 9.52 6.04 -9.74
N ASN A 53 8.24 5.85 -10.03
CA ASN A 53 7.72 6.14 -11.35
C ASN A 53 7.53 7.65 -11.55
N ASN A 54 7.36 8.05 -12.82
CA ASN A 54 7.18 9.46 -13.21
C ASN A 54 5.70 9.91 -13.07
N ALA A 55 5.44 11.19 -13.37
CA ALA A 55 4.09 11.77 -13.34
C ALA A 55 3.10 11.12 -14.32
N LYS A 56 3.59 10.44 -15.35
CA LYS A 56 2.77 9.69 -16.32
C LYS A 56 2.50 8.25 -15.86
N GLY A 57 2.95 7.88 -14.67
CA GLY A 57 2.81 6.52 -14.15
C GLY A 57 3.78 5.50 -14.75
N GLU A 58 4.80 5.93 -15.49
CA GLU A 58 5.78 5.08 -16.17
C GLU A 58 7.02 4.90 -15.31
N PHE A 59 7.64 3.73 -15.37
CA PHE A 59 8.91 3.44 -14.71
C PHE A 59 9.84 2.66 -15.61
N SER A 60 11.13 2.72 -15.29
CA SER A 60 12.17 1.89 -15.89
C SER A 60 13.04 1.32 -14.77
N THR A 61 13.24 0.01 -14.78
CA THR A 61 14.08 -0.70 -13.81
C THR A 61 14.88 -1.79 -14.50
N GLN A 62 15.86 -2.33 -13.80
CA GLN A 62 16.62 -3.48 -14.30
C GLN A 62 16.17 -4.74 -13.59
N ALA A 63 15.92 -5.82 -14.34
CA ALA A 63 15.63 -7.10 -13.76
C ALA A 63 16.17 -8.26 -14.61
N LYS A 64 16.40 -9.39 -13.96
CA LYS A 64 16.76 -10.66 -14.54
C LYS A 64 15.55 -11.60 -14.50
N LEU A 65 15.55 -12.64 -15.34
CA LEU A 65 14.54 -13.69 -15.30
C LEU A 65 14.43 -14.28 -13.89
N GLY A 66 13.22 -14.34 -13.36
CA GLY A 66 12.95 -14.86 -12.03
C GLY A 66 12.94 -13.81 -10.92
N ASP A 67 13.35 -12.56 -11.19
CA ASP A 67 13.30 -11.49 -10.20
C ASP A 67 11.87 -11.18 -9.78
N THR A 68 11.68 -10.92 -8.49
CA THR A 68 10.41 -10.50 -7.93
C THR A 68 10.39 -8.99 -7.76
N ILE A 69 9.44 -8.34 -8.41
CA ILE A 69 9.30 -6.89 -8.41
C ILE A 69 7.99 -6.52 -7.73
N PHE A 70 8.08 -5.59 -6.78
CA PHE A 70 6.97 -5.05 -6.01
C PHE A 70 6.64 -3.63 -6.45
N ALA A 71 5.37 -3.29 -6.42
CA ALA A 71 4.91 -1.90 -6.58
C ALA A 71 4.08 -1.51 -5.37
N GLY A 72 4.44 -0.42 -4.71
CA GLY A 72 3.79 0.09 -3.51
C GLY A 72 3.48 1.57 -3.58
N LEU A 73 2.29 1.95 -3.10
CA LEU A 73 1.86 3.34 -2.95
C LEU A 73 1.03 3.45 -1.67
N GLN A 74 1.23 4.52 -0.93
CA GLN A 74 0.45 4.77 0.28
C GLN A 74 -1.06 4.85 -0.05
N GLY A 75 -1.90 4.13 0.70
CA GLY A 75 -3.34 4.03 0.45
C GLY A 75 -3.75 2.98 -0.59
N TYR A 76 -2.80 2.18 -1.08
CA TYR A 76 -3.03 1.08 -2.00
C TYR A 76 -2.48 -0.23 -1.48
N LEU A 77 -3.07 -1.35 -1.89
CA LEU A 77 -2.50 -2.67 -1.68
C LEU A 77 -1.29 -2.84 -2.61
N MET A 78 -0.21 -3.37 -2.07
CA MET A 78 0.99 -3.68 -2.83
C MET A 78 0.71 -4.77 -3.88
N ASP A 79 1.23 -4.60 -5.08
CA ASP A 79 1.17 -5.59 -6.15
C ASP A 79 2.56 -6.17 -6.41
N THR A 80 2.61 -7.43 -6.84
CA THR A 80 3.86 -8.19 -7.00
C THR A 80 3.85 -8.94 -8.31
N VAL A 81 4.94 -8.82 -9.07
CA VAL A 81 5.12 -9.50 -10.35
C VAL A 81 6.49 -10.19 -10.39
N VAL A 82 6.49 -11.46 -10.83
CA VAL A 82 7.73 -12.18 -11.14
C VAL A 82 8.08 -11.93 -12.60
N PHE A 83 9.30 -11.47 -12.85
CA PHE A 83 9.77 -11.18 -14.19
C PHE A 83 10.06 -12.46 -14.97
N LYS A 84 9.32 -12.70 -16.04
CA LYS A 84 9.44 -13.88 -16.94
C LYS A 84 9.98 -13.54 -18.32
N GLY A 85 10.62 -12.36 -18.48
CA GLY A 85 11.15 -11.92 -19.77
C GLY A 85 10.19 -11.10 -20.64
N GLN A 86 9.04 -10.68 -20.09
CA GLN A 86 8.10 -9.81 -20.80
C GLN A 86 8.74 -8.46 -21.14
N SER A 87 8.30 -7.87 -22.25
CA SER A 87 8.83 -6.58 -22.74
C SER A 87 8.39 -5.37 -21.89
N ALA A 88 7.24 -5.48 -21.23
CA ALA A 88 6.70 -4.46 -20.33
C ALA A 88 6.00 -5.07 -19.14
N ILE A 89 5.99 -4.37 -18.01
CA ILE A 89 5.31 -4.75 -16.79
C ILE A 89 4.19 -3.75 -16.49
N VAL A 90 3.01 -4.25 -16.18
CA VAL A 90 1.86 -3.45 -15.75
C VAL A 90 1.48 -3.86 -14.33
N PHE A 91 1.59 -2.93 -13.38
CA PHE A 91 1.09 -3.11 -12.04
C PHE A 91 -0.33 -2.55 -11.90
N GLN A 92 -1.20 -3.28 -11.21
CA GLN A 92 -2.59 -2.89 -10.95
C GLN A 92 -2.84 -2.78 -9.45
N LEU A 93 -2.60 -1.60 -8.91
CA LEU A 93 -2.79 -1.36 -7.48
C LEU A 93 -4.27 -1.16 -7.15
N LYS A 94 -4.72 -1.80 -6.08
CA LYS A 94 -6.08 -1.66 -5.56
C LYS A 94 -6.08 -0.65 -4.41
N SER A 95 -6.93 0.39 -4.51
CA SER A 95 -7.08 1.37 -3.45
C SER A 95 -7.69 0.76 -2.18
N ILE A 96 -7.11 1.10 -1.01
CA ILE A 96 -7.64 0.76 0.31
C ILE A 96 -8.57 1.90 0.72
N VAL A 97 -9.77 1.97 0.13
CA VAL A 97 -10.78 2.96 0.54
C VAL A 97 -11.58 2.36 1.69
N ILE A 98 -11.29 2.79 2.90
CA ILE A 98 -12.19 2.57 4.04
C ILE A 98 -13.33 3.57 3.88
N ARG A 99 -14.43 3.17 3.26
CA ARG A 99 -15.67 3.96 3.29
C ARG A 99 -16.22 3.88 4.70
N LEU A 100 -15.99 4.91 5.49
CA LEU A 100 -16.70 5.08 6.74
C LEU A 100 -18.16 5.27 6.39
N LYS A 101 -19.02 4.36 6.88
CA LYS A 101 -20.45 4.51 6.79
C LYS A 101 -20.81 5.78 7.56
N GLU A 102 -21.40 6.77 6.89
CA GLU A 102 -21.87 7.97 7.54
C GLU A 102 -22.93 7.57 8.56
N VAL A 103 -22.58 7.66 9.84
CA VAL A 103 -23.51 7.46 10.93
C VAL A 103 -24.25 8.78 11.14
N SER A 104 -25.38 8.94 10.49
CA SER A 104 -26.30 10.05 10.78
C SER A 104 -26.85 9.83 12.17
N VAL A 105 -26.30 10.51 13.16
CA VAL A 105 -26.83 10.54 14.51
C VAL A 105 -28.06 11.44 14.48
N TYR A 106 -29.24 10.87 14.25
CA TYR A 106 -30.52 11.54 14.47
C TYR A 106 -30.80 11.60 15.98
N GLY A 107 -30.00 12.38 16.70
CA GLY A 107 -30.31 12.75 18.07
C GLY A 107 -31.30 13.92 18.04
N LYS A 108 -32.54 13.71 18.50
CA LYS A 108 -33.37 14.85 18.89
C LYS A 108 -32.59 15.63 19.94
N VAL A 109 -32.19 16.86 19.62
CA VAL A 109 -31.63 17.77 20.61
C VAL A 109 -32.76 18.04 21.60
N PRO A 110 -32.65 17.60 22.87
CA PRO A 110 -33.73 17.83 23.83
C PRO A 110 -33.90 19.32 24.05
N THR A 111 -35.14 19.77 24.08
CA THR A 111 -35.44 21.19 24.35
C THR A 111 -34.91 21.58 25.74
N PRO A 112 -34.60 22.88 25.98
CA PRO A 112 -34.14 23.35 27.29
C PRO A 112 -35.06 22.92 28.44
N GLN A 113 -36.36 22.85 28.18
CA GLN A 113 -37.36 22.40 29.17
C GLN A 113 -37.29 20.89 29.46
N GLU A 114 -37.01 20.05 28.44
CA GLU A 114 -36.77 18.63 28.60
C GLU A 114 -35.50 18.33 29.37
N GLN A 115 -34.41 19.09 29.06
CA GLN A 115 -33.17 19.01 29.82
C GLN A 115 -33.36 19.40 31.27
N TYR A 116 -34.04 20.52 31.53
CA TYR A 116 -34.34 20.97 32.90
C TYR A 116 -35.18 19.96 33.68
N SER A 117 -36.21 19.39 33.07
CA SER A 117 -37.07 18.39 33.73
C SER A 117 -36.29 17.10 34.02
N LYS A 118 -35.36 16.71 33.20
CA LYS A 118 -34.47 15.54 33.37
C LYS A 118 -33.51 15.76 34.55
N THR A 119 -32.83 16.91 34.55
CA THR A 119 -31.92 17.29 35.63
C THR A 119 -32.65 17.43 36.97
N LEU A 120 -33.87 17.96 36.96
CA LEU A 120 -34.67 18.09 38.18
C LEU A 120 -35.06 16.73 38.76
N LYS A 121 -35.39 15.76 37.89
CA LYS A 121 -35.69 14.38 38.32
C LYS A 121 -34.47 13.68 38.90
N GLU A 122 -33.31 13.83 38.26
CA GLU A 122 -32.04 13.28 38.74
C GLU A 122 -31.64 13.92 40.09
N TYR A 123 -31.83 15.22 40.23
CA TYR A 123 -31.55 15.91 41.50
C TYR A 123 -32.49 15.45 42.63
N LYS A 124 -33.79 15.34 42.36
CA LYS A 124 -34.76 14.79 43.36
C LYS A 124 -34.42 13.37 43.76
N TYR A 125 -34.05 12.51 42.79
CA TYR A 125 -33.63 11.14 43.06
C TYR A 125 -32.35 11.09 43.92
N ALA A 126 -31.37 11.99 43.67
CA ALA A 126 -30.16 12.09 44.47
C ALA A 126 -30.45 12.57 45.92
N LEU A 127 -31.36 13.54 46.07
CA LEU A 127 -31.80 14.01 47.41
C LEU A 127 -32.56 12.92 48.17
N ASP A 128 -33.41 12.14 47.51
CA ASP A 128 -34.21 11.08 48.16
C ASP A 128 -33.32 9.92 48.63
N LYS A 129 -32.26 9.61 47.87
CA LYS A 129 -31.22 8.64 48.27
C LYS A 129 -30.21 9.19 49.29
N GLY A 130 -29.98 10.51 49.30
CA GLY A 130 -29.09 11.16 50.24
C GLY A 130 -29.78 11.64 51.54
N SER A 131 -31.07 11.41 51.67
CA SER A 131 -31.80 11.75 52.89
C SER A 131 -31.35 10.87 54.04
N THR A 132 -30.83 11.49 55.07
CA THR A 132 -30.24 10.95 56.31
C THR A 132 -31.18 10.12 57.19
N LYS A 133 -32.02 9.32 56.61
CA LYS A 133 -32.90 8.36 57.38
C LYS A 133 -32.16 7.15 57.91
N ASP A 134 -30.91 6.91 57.47
CA ASP A 134 -30.11 5.76 57.90
C ASP A 134 -29.03 6.11 58.94
N LEU A 135 -29.10 7.30 59.60
CA LEU A 135 -28.13 7.73 60.59
C LEU A 135 -28.72 7.87 62.02
N LEU A 136 -29.81 7.20 62.32
CA LEU A 136 -30.35 7.09 63.71
C LEU A 136 -30.58 5.64 64.06
#